data_9b99037bcc7e0aa83d74e711ed3bfcf0
#
_entry.id   9b99037bcc7e0aa83d74e711ed3bfcf0
#
_cell.length_a   1.000
_cell.length_b   1.000
_cell.length_c   1.000
_cell.angle_alpha   90.00
_cell.angle_beta   90.00
_cell.angle_gamma   90.00
#
_symmetry.space_group_name_H-M   'P 1'
#
loop_
_entity.id
_entity.type
_entity.pdbx_description
1 polymer ?
#
loop_
_entity_poly.entity_id
_entity_poly.type
_entity_poly.pdbx_seq_one_letter_code
_entity_poly.pdbx_strand_id
1 'polypeptide(L)'
;MKHLLCILLLLVLCGTASAAGWTPVTVTDDRGYTLTIPSEPQTIVSLGPSNTEILFALGLGDKVCGVTEYCNYPEQARTKTIIGGVSSANVEKIVSLHPDLILANDMNGEDTISHLRQLGCAVLLLNPDSVEGTFSSIRRVGEATGTSSAAEELISSMQQRIAAAKEKIPTAGTQPLTVTHLMSTDPYWVSGTHTFQDELITLAGGTNAFPEVDGWGIINLESLLITDPDIILVDSGAGMGDKGENLLKQSLMTEPRLSSLTAVKNNRVYVMDSDTFDRGGPRIVDAFDDLVAAMYPAAAALETAATPKTPGFGAVLTLLGTAAGLLIFRKEL
;
A
#
# COMPACT_ATOMS: atom_id res chain seq x y z
N MET A 1 58.89 23.35 -9.14
CA MET A 1 58.71 21.99 -9.65
C MET A 1 58.02 21.03 -8.66
N LYS A 2 58.04 21.26 -7.33
CA LYS A 2 57.41 20.36 -6.34
C LYS A 2 55.89 20.54 -6.21
N HIS A 3 55.33 21.69 -6.59
CA HIS A 3 53.88 21.93 -6.54
C HIS A 3 53.10 21.49 -7.77
N LEU A 4 53.77 21.23 -8.88
CA LEU A 4 53.14 20.73 -10.13
C LEU A 4 52.88 19.21 -10.08
N LEU A 5 53.62 18.48 -9.24
CA LEU A 5 53.48 17.02 -9.10
C LEU A 5 52.28 16.63 -8.19
N CYS A 6 51.88 17.51 -7.25
CA CYS A 6 50.75 17.25 -6.39
C CYS A 6 49.38 17.46 -7.08
N ILE A 7 49.29 18.31 -8.09
CA ILE A 7 48.06 18.56 -8.85
C ILE A 7 47.76 17.42 -9.82
N LEU A 8 48.78 16.73 -10.31
CA LEU A 8 48.60 15.59 -11.23
C LEU A 8 48.18 14.31 -10.52
N LEU A 9 48.38 14.19 -9.21
CA LEU A 9 48.00 13.00 -8.43
C LEU A 9 46.55 13.06 -7.92
N LEU A 10 45.90 14.23 -7.96
CA LEU A 10 44.49 14.41 -7.52
C LEU A 10 43.45 14.17 -8.63
N LEU A 11 43.90 14.02 -9.88
CA LEU A 11 43.03 13.83 -11.06
C LEU A 11 42.79 12.36 -11.46
N VAL A 12 43.40 11.39 -10.77
CA VAL A 12 43.33 9.96 -11.12
C VAL A 12 42.35 9.17 -10.24
N LEU A 13 41.66 9.80 -9.24
CA LEU A 13 40.65 9.15 -8.42
C LEU A 13 39.22 9.53 -8.82
N CYS A 14 39.00 9.88 -10.09
CA CYS A 14 37.69 9.81 -10.66
C CYS A 14 37.41 8.33 -10.96
N GLY A 15 37.03 7.57 -9.90
CA GLY A 15 36.61 6.19 -10.06
C GLY A 15 35.50 6.16 -11.09
N THR A 16 35.74 5.52 -12.23
CA THR A 16 34.67 5.08 -13.12
C THR A 16 33.77 4.19 -12.27
N ALA A 17 32.65 4.74 -11.80
CA ALA A 17 31.51 3.92 -11.41
C ALA A 17 31.18 3.13 -12.67
N SER A 18 31.66 1.89 -12.76
CA SER A 18 31.24 0.93 -13.77
C SER A 18 29.74 0.80 -13.52
N ALA A 19 28.94 1.35 -14.42
CA ALA A 19 27.54 0.99 -14.47
C ALA A 19 27.54 -0.53 -14.66
N ALA A 20 27.21 -1.27 -13.60
CA ALA A 20 27.02 -2.70 -13.70
C ALA A 20 25.91 -2.88 -14.74
N GLY A 21 26.27 -3.43 -15.92
CA GLY A 21 25.35 -3.65 -17.00
C GLY A 21 24.23 -4.58 -16.53
N TRP A 22 23.00 -4.39 -17.02
CA TRP A 22 21.88 -5.28 -16.72
C TRP A 22 22.25 -6.73 -17.03
N THR A 23 21.97 -7.62 -16.11
CA THR A 23 22.03 -9.06 -16.32
C THR A 23 20.61 -9.58 -16.52
N PRO A 24 20.32 -10.38 -17.58
CA PRO A 24 19.00 -10.94 -17.76
C PRO A 24 18.47 -11.63 -16.50
N VAL A 25 17.26 -11.29 -16.09
CA VAL A 25 16.62 -11.81 -14.87
C VAL A 25 15.46 -12.70 -15.24
N THR A 26 15.30 -13.81 -14.54
CA THR A 26 14.16 -14.71 -14.68
C THR A 26 13.33 -14.65 -13.41
N VAL A 27 12.04 -14.30 -13.56
CA VAL A 27 11.08 -14.14 -12.45
C VAL A 27 9.90 -15.08 -12.67
N THR A 28 9.42 -15.71 -11.60
CA THR A 28 8.21 -16.54 -11.61
C THR A 28 7.07 -15.79 -10.94
N ASP A 29 5.93 -15.68 -11.61
CA ASP A 29 4.74 -15.00 -11.12
C ASP A 29 3.90 -15.85 -10.16
N ASP A 30 2.81 -15.29 -9.61
CA ASP A 30 1.96 -15.96 -8.63
C ASP A 30 1.16 -17.14 -9.19
N ARG A 31 1.08 -17.29 -10.52
CA ARG A 31 0.50 -18.46 -11.20
C ARG A 31 1.52 -19.48 -11.69
N GLY A 32 2.81 -19.29 -11.33
CA GLY A 32 3.90 -20.17 -11.71
C GLY A 32 4.40 -19.95 -13.14
N TYR A 33 3.95 -18.89 -13.83
CA TYR A 33 4.49 -18.54 -15.13
C TYR A 33 5.85 -17.86 -14.95
N THR A 34 6.86 -18.38 -15.67
CA THR A 34 8.22 -17.87 -15.63
C THR A 34 8.51 -17.01 -16.85
N LEU A 35 8.95 -15.80 -16.63
CA LEU A 35 9.36 -14.88 -17.70
C LEU A 35 10.81 -14.45 -17.52
N THR A 36 11.50 -14.23 -18.63
CA THR A 36 12.86 -13.69 -18.67
C THR A 36 12.80 -12.23 -19.12
N ILE A 37 13.44 -11.35 -18.37
CA ILE A 37 13.57 -9.91 -18.64
C ILE A 37 14.99 -9.67 -19.14
N PRO A 38 15.18 -9.51 -20.46
CA PRO A 38 16.52 -9.50 -21.07
C PRO A 38 17.28 -8.19 -20.85
N SER A 39 16.57 -7.10 -20.62
CA SER A 39 17.12 -5.76 -20.40
C SER A 39 16.34 -5.05 -19.29
N GLU A 40 16.95 -4.09 -18.63
CA GLU A 40 16.29 -3.27 -17.62
C GLU A 40 15.06 -2.57 -18.20
N PRO A 41 13.84 -2.80 -17.66
CA PRO A 41 12.63 -2.18 -18.16
C PRO A 41 12.69 -0.65 -18.04
N GLN A 42 12.42 0.05 -19.14
CA GLN A 42 12.35 1.52 -19.19
C GLN A 42 10.93 2.02 -19.35
N THR A 43 10.04 1.18 -19.89
CA THR A 43 8.61 1.49 -20.07
C THR A 43 7.77 0.41 -19.39
N ILE A 44 6.99 0.80 -18.38
CA ILE A 44 6.21 -0.12 -17.56
C ILE A 44 4.73 0.27 -17.61
N VAL A 45 3.86 -0.70 -17.84
CA VAL A 45 2.40 -0.56 -17.71
C VAL A 45 1.93 -1.28 -16.46
N SER A 46 1.10 -0.63 -15.66
CA SER A 46 0.49 -1.20 -14.47
C SER A 46 -1.01 -1.40 -14.67
N LEU A 47 -1.48 -2.64 -14.56
CA LEU A 47 -2.89 -3.00 -14.72
C LEU A 47 -3.68 -3.03 -13.39
N GLY A 48 -3.10 -2.48 -12.31
CA GLY A 48 -3.79 -2.42 -11.02
C GLY A 48 -3.18 -1.41 -10.04
N PRO A 49 -4.00 -0.89 -9.10
CA PRO A 49 -3.56 0.11 -8.14
C PRO A 49 -2.40 -0.34 -7.24
N SER A 50 -2.47 -1.55 -6.67
CA SER A 50 -1.39 -2.10 -5.83
C SER A 50 -0.05 -2.17 -6.56
N ASN A 51 -0.05 -2.62 -7.81
CA ASN A 51 1.13 -2.67 -8.66
C ASN A 51 1.71 -1.28 -8.95
N THR A 52 0.82 -0.30 -9.19
CA THR A 52 1.21 1.10 -9.37
C THR A 52 1.89 1.63 -8.11
N GLU A 53 1.32 1.38 -6.94
CA GLU A 53 1.87 1.81 -5.66
C GLU A 53 3.25 1.20 -5.39
N ILE A 54 3.45 -0.08 -5.70
CA ILE A 54 4.76 -0.75 -5.61
C ILE A 54 5.78 -0.07 -6.52
N LEU A 55 5.44 0.17 -7.80
CA LEU A 55 6.35 0.81 -8.75
C LEU A 55 6.78 2.19 -8.26
N PHE A 56 5.85 3.01 -7.78
CA PHE A 56 6.20 4.34 -7.29
C PHE A 56 7.00 4.28 -5.98
N ALA A 57 6.70 3.35 -5.08
CA ALA A 57 7.45 3.16 -3.84
C ALA A 57 8.89 2.71 -4.08
N LEU A 58 9.14 1.97 -5.17
CA LEU A 58 10.47 1.56 -5.62
C LEU A 58 11.21 2.63 -6.46
N GLY A 59 10.65 3.84 -6.58
CA GLY A 59 11.25 4.94 -7.34
C GLY A 59 11.14 4.81 -8.86
N LEU A 60 10.24 3.94 -9.36
CA LEU A 60 10.08 3.65 -10.78
C LEU A 60 8.97 4.50 -11.44
N GLY A 61 8.44 5.49 -10.74
CA GLY A 61 7.32 6.32 -11.23
C GLY A 61 7.57 6.93 -12.60
N ASP A 62 8.79 7.35 -12.92
CA ASP A 62 9.12 7.92 -14.23
C ASP A 62 9.06 6.89 -15.37
N LYS A 63 9.27 5.62 -15.07
CA LYS A 63 9.18 4.51 -16.04
C LYS A 63 7.74 4.04 -16.28
N VAL A 64 6.80 4.42 -15.42
CA VAL A 64 5.38 4.09 -15.60
C VAL A 64 4.80 4.94 -16.72
N CYS A 65 4.39 4.30 -17.83
CA CYS A 65 3.81 4.96 -18.99
C CYS A 65 2.29 4.80 -19.11
N GLY A 66 1.70 3.76 -18.46
CA GLY A 66 0.28 3.49 -18.50
C GLY A 66 -0.24 2.89 -17.19
N VAL A 67 -1.45 3.29 -16.77
CA VAL A 67 -2.11 2.86 -15.54
C VAL A 67 -3.60 2.70 -15.76
N THR A 68 -4.32 1.98 -14.88
CA THR A 68 -5.78 1.93 -14.91
C THR A 68 -6.39 3.21 -14.30
N GLU A 69 -7.67 3.44 -14.57
CA GLU A 69 -8.43 4.60 -14.03
C GLU A 69 -8.51 4.61 -12.49
N TYR A 70 -8.29 3.46 -11.84
CA TYR A 70 -8.30 3.32 -10.38
C TYR A 70 -6.94 3.58 -9.72
N CYS A 71 -5.88 3.81 -10.50
CA CYS A 71 -4.54 4.08 -10.00
C CYS A 71 -4.42 5.55 -9.58
N ASN A 72 -4.83 5.84 -8.35
CA ASN A 72 -4.98 7.18 -7.80
C ASN A 72 -3.89 7.58 -6.81
N TYR A 73 -2.96 6.68 -6.49
CA TYR A 73 -1.86 6.92 -5.56
C TYR A 73 -0.51 6.42 -6.13
N PRO A 74 0.58 7.19 -5.91
CA PRO A 74 0.57 8.59 -5.45
C PRO A 74 -0.10 9.52 -6.47
N GLU A 75 -0.28 10.80 -6.15
CA GLU A 75 -0.96 11.77 -7.04
C GLU A 75 -0.37 11.80 -8.46
N GLN A 76 0.95 11.57 -8.59
CA GLN A 76 1.64 11.47 -9.88
C GLN A 76 1.11 10.34 -10.78
N ALA A 77 0.56 9.27 -10.20
CA ALA A 77 -0.04 8.18 -10.99
C ALA A 77 -1.20 8.67 -11.86
N ARG A 78 -1.97 9.66 -11.39
CA ARG A 78 -3.08 10.27 -12.14
C ARG A 78 -2.66 11.00 -13.42
N THR A 79 -1.37 11.33 -13.55
CA THR A 79 -0.83 12.00 -14.74
C THR A 79 -0.44 11.03 -15.85
N LYS A 80 -0.47 9.72 -15.59
CA LYS A 80 -0.08 8.68 -16.54
C LYS A 80 -1.20 8.38 -17.53
N THR A 81 -0.86 7.76 -18.64
CA THR A 81 -1.86 7.37 -19.66
C THR A 81 -2.84 6.34 -19.07
N ILE A 82 -4.13 6.65 -19.07
CA ILE A 82 -5.17 5.70 -18.65
C ILE A 82 -5.37 4.65 -19.74
N ILE A 83 -5.23 3.35 -19.37
CA ILE A 83 -5.33 2.22 -20.30
C ILE A 83 -6.65 1.44 -20.16
N GLY A 84 -7.63 1.98 -19.45
CA GLY A 84 -8.92 1.35 -19.16
C GLY A 84 -9.10 1.03 -17.69
N GLY A 85 -10.14 0.26 -17.36
CA GLY A 85 -10.39 -0.25 -16.01
C GLY A 85 -9.55 -1.48 -15.67
N VAL A 86 -9.64 -1.96 -14.41
CA VAL A 86 -8.91 -3.15 -13.97
C VAL A 86 -9.39 -4.39 -14.74
N SER A 87 -10.69 -4.63 -14.80
CA SER A 87 -11.28 -5.79 -15.54
C SER A 87 -11.57 -5.51 -17.01
N SER A 88 -11.31 -4.29 -17.49
CA SER A 88 -11.62 -3.83 -18.85
C SER A 88 -10.44 -3.07 -19.48
N ALA A 89 -9.23 -3.60 -19.30
CA ALA A 89 -8.02 -3.02 -19.84
C ALA A 89 -8.02 -3.06 -21.37
N ASN A 90 -7.65 -1.95 -22.00
CA ASN A 90 -7.57 -1.82 -23.45
C ASN A 90 -6.23 -2.36 -23.98
N VAL A 91 -6.24 -3.60 -24.48
CA VAL A 91 -5.04 -4.31 -24.97
C VAL A 91 -4.35 -3.54 -26.09
N GLU A 92 -5.08 -2.97 -27.05
CA GLU A 92 -4.50 -2.21 -28.16
C GLU A 92 -3.74 -0.98 -27.64
N LYS A 93 -4.34 -0.27 -26.69
CA LYS A 93 -3.71 0.90 -26.08
C LYS A 93 -2.47 0.52 -25.26
N ILE A 94 -2.52 -0.60 -24.52
CA ILE A 94 -1.36 -1.12 -23.78
C ILE A 94 -0.21 -1.41 -24.76
N VAL A 95 -0.46 -2.18 -25.82
CA VAL A 95 0.56 -2.55 -26.81
C VAL A 95 1.12 -1.32 -27.53
N SER A 96 0.29 -0.31 -27.79
CA SER A 96 0.74 0.95 -28.45
C SER A 96 1.72 1.77 -27.59
N LEU A 97 1.79 1.53 -26.29
CA LEU A 97 2.77 2.15 -25.39
C LEU A 97 4.13 1.45 -25.43
N HIS A 98 4.27 0.35 -26.15
CA HIS A 98 5.49 -0.46 -26.26
C HIS A 98 6.14 -0.77 -24.90
N PRO A 99 5.40 -1.37 -23.94
CA PRO A 99 5.92 -1.63 -22.62
C PRO A 99 6.99 -2.73 -22.64
N ASP A 100 8.09 -2.50 -21.90
CA ASP A 100 9.10 -3.52 -21.64
C ASP A 100 8.63 -4.52 -20.58
N LEU A 101 7.72 -4.07 -19.67
CA LEU A 101 7.14 -4.88 -18.61
C LEU A 101 5.70 -4.45 -18.36
N ILE A 102 4.83 -5.42 -18.14
CA ILE A 102 3.44 -5.20 -17.70
C ILE A 102 3.27 -5.88 -16.34
N LEU A 103 2.81 -5.14 -15.33
CA LEU A 103 2.38 -5.72 -14.06
C LEU A 103 0.87 -5.93 -14.08
N ALA A 104 0.44 -7.16 -13.91
CA ALA A 104 -0.97 -7.58 -13.91
C ALA A 104 -1.39 -8.13 -12.54
N ASN A 105 -2.69 -8.33 -12.35
CA ASN A 105 -3.28 -9.08 -11.24
C ASN A 105 -4.45 -9.94 -11.74
N ASP A 106 -5.04 -10.78 -10.88
CA ASP A 106 -6.12 -11.70 -11.27
C ASP A 106 -7.38 -11.00 -11.76
N MET A 107 -7.68 -9.79 -11.27
CA MET A 107 -8.86 -9.01 -11.69
C MET A 107 -8.78 -8.57 -13.16
N ASN A 108 -7.59 -8.61 -13.79
CA ASN A 108 -7.45 -8.29 -15.21
C ASN A 108 -8.01 -9.38 -16.13
N GLY A 109 -8.30 -10.56 -15.58
CA GLY A 109 -8.85 -11.71 -16.31
C GLY A 109 -7.80 -12.48 -17.13
N GLU A 110 -7.94 -13.80 -17.13
CA GLU A 110 -7.01 -14.70 -17.83
C GLU A 110 -6.91 -14.40 -19.34
N ASP A 111 -8.04 -14.12 -19.98
CA ASP A 111 -8.08 -13.84 -21.43
C ASP A 111 -7.21 -12.60 -21.78
N THR A 112 -7.30 -11.54 -20.99
CA THR A 112 -6.50 -10.32 -21.19
C THR A 112 -5.01 -10.61 -21.01
N ILE A 113 -4.64 -11.32 -19.93
CA ILE A 113 -3.26 -11.65 -19.61
C ILE A 113 -2.65 -12.55 -20.68
N SER A 114 -3.37 -13.62 -21.06
CA SER A 114 -2.95 -14.55 -22.09
C SER A 114 -2.81 -13.87 -23.45
N HIS A 115 -3.74 -13.00 -23.82
CA HIS A 115 -3.67 -12.24 -25.07
C HIS A 115 -2.43 -11.31 -25.11
N LEU A 116 -2.15 -10.58 -24.04
CA LEU A 116 -0.94 -9.75 -23.95
C LEU A 116 0.34 -10.60 -24.11
N ARG A 117 0.40 -11.77 -23.47
CA ARG A 117 1.52 -12.70 -23.60
C ARG A 117 1.66 -13.24 -25.03
N GLN A 118 0.56 -13.58 -25.71
CA GLN A 118 0.53 -14.02 -27.12
C GLN A 118 1.04 -12.93 -28.07
N LEU A 119 0.82 -11.66 -27.73
CA LEU A 119 1.35 -10.52 -28.47
C LEU A 119 2.85 -10.23 -28.18
N GLY A 120 3.47 -11.09 -27.37
CA GLY A 120 4.91 -10.97 -27.01
C GLY A 120 5.22 -10.02 -25.88
N CYS A 121 4.22 -9.52 -25.15
CA CYS A 121 4.44 -8.68 -23.99
C CYS A 121 4.97 -9.47 -22.79
N ALA A 122 5.95 -8.93 -22.07
CA ALA A 122 6.40 -9.46 -20.79
C ALA A 122 5.39 -9.11 -19.70
N VAL A 123 4.58 -10.06 -19.27
CA VAL A 123 3.52 -9.86 -18.26
C VAL A 123 3.87 -10.62 -16.99
N LEU A 124 4.10 -9.90 -15.91
CA LEU A 124 4.31 -10.40 -14.55
C LEU A 124 2.99 -10.26 -13.75
N LEU A 125 2.40 -11.37 -13.38
CA LEU A 125 1.18 -11.39 -12.59
C LEU A 125 1.51 -11.40 -11.10
N LEU A 126 0.94 -10.47 -10.35
CA LEU A 126 1.07 -10.32 -8.91
C LEU A 126 -0.32 -10.38 -8.29
N ASN A 127 -0.55 -11.38 -7.46
CA ASN A 127 -1.85 -11.59 -6.81
C ASN A 127 -1.66 -11.94 -5.33
N PRO A 128 -1.14 -10.99 -4.52
CA PRO A 128 -0.97 -11.23 -3.11
C PRO A 128 -2.33 -11.44 -2.42
N ASP A 129 -2.40 -12.41 -1.53
CA ASP A 129 -3.55 -12.76 -0.68
C ASP A 129 -3.27 -12.52 0.82
N SER A 130 -2.07 -12.05 1.13
CA SER A 130 -1.56 -11.89 2.49
C SER A 130 -0.53 -10.76 2.58
N VAL A 131 -0.21 -10.34 3.80
CA VAL A 131 0.87 -9.37 4.05
C VAL A 131 2.20 -9.90 3.53
N GLU A 132 2.52 -11.18 3.76
CA GLU A 132 3.74 -11.80 3.23
C GLU A 132 3.68 -11.95 1.71
N GLY A 133 2.51 -12.21 1.14
CA GLY A 133 2.26 -12.18 -0.30
C GLY A 133 2.58 -10.79 -0.89
N THR A 134 2.20 -9.73 -0.19
CA THR A 134 2.55 -8.36 -0.60
C THR A 134 4.06 -8.14 -0.59
N PHE A 135 4.78 -8.60 0.44
CA PHE A 135 6.25 -8.53 0.47
C PHE A 135 6.88 -9.31 -0.69
N SER A 136 6.33 -10.49 -0.98
CA SER A 136 6.78 -11.31 -2.11
C SER A 136 6.56 -10.59 -3.45
N SER A 137 5.43 -9.91 -3.63
CA SER A 137 5.16 -9.09 -4.83
C SER A 137 6.14 -7.93 -4.95
N ILE A 138 6.45 -7.24 -3.85
CA ILE A 138 7.45 -6.15 -3.82
C ILE A 138 8.84 -6.69 -4.24
N ARG A 139 9.27 -7.87 -3.71
CA ARG A 139 10.53 -8.50 -4.09
C ARG A 139 10.58 -8.82 -5.58
N ARG A 140 9.52 -9.45 -6.12
CA ARG A 140 9.44 -9.80 -7.55
C ARG A 140 9.52 -8.58 -8.46
N VAL A 141 8.85 -7.48 -8.08
CA VAL A 141 8.97 -6.22 -8.83
C VAL A 141 10.41 -5.70 -8.73
N GLY A 142 11.01 -5.73 -7.53
CA GLY A 142 12.41 -5.36 -7.32
C GLY A 142 13.38 -6.16 -8.19
N GLU A 143 13.21 -7.48 -8.26
CA GLU A 143 14.00 -8.38 -9.13
C GLU A 143 13.78 -8.05 -10.61
N ALA A 144 12.50 -7.92 -11.02
CA ALA A 144 12.12 -7.66 -12.40
C ALA A 144 12.61 -6.30 -12.94
N THR A 145 12.90 -5.35 -12.06
CA THR A 145 13.24 -3.97 -12.42
C THR A 145 14.65 -3.54 -11.99
N GLY A 146 15.40 -4.43 -11.32
CA GLY A 146 16.74 -4.13 -10.81
C GLY A 146 16.75 -3.24 -9.56
N THR A 147 15.64 -3.15 -8.85
CA THR A 147 15.49 -2.33 -7.64
C THR A 147 15.38 -3.16 -6.36
N SER A 148 16.03 -4.34 -6.31
CA SER A 148 15.95 -5.28 -5.19
C SER A 148 16.35 -4.66 -3.85
N SER A 149 17.35 -3.76 -3.81
CA SER A 149 17.73 -3.07 -2.57
C SER A 149 16.61 -2.19 -2.04
N ALA A 150 16.00 -1.39 -2.91
CA ALA A 150 14.87 -0.55 -2.55
C ALA A 150 13.64 -1.39 -2.11
N ALA A 151 13.45 -2.56 -2.71
CA ALA A 151 12.38 -3.49 -2.32
C ALA A 151 12.60 -4.02 -0.89
N GLU A 152 13.80 -4.45 -0.53
CA GLU A 152 14.08 -4.92 0.83
C GLU A 152 14.04 -3.78 1.87
N GLU A 153 14.46 -2.58 1.52
CA GLU A 153 14.33 -1.39 2.38
C GLU A 153 12.85 -1.06 2.65
N LEU A 154 12.01 -1.09 1.61
CA LEU A 154 10.57 -0.88 1.72
C LEU A 154 9.93 -1.95 2.63
N ILE A 155 10.22 -3.23 2.39
CA ILE A 155 9.71 -4.35 3.19
C ILE A 155 10.14 -4.21 4.65
N SER A 156 11.41 -3.90 4.92
CA SER A 156 11.91 -3.69 6.28
C SER A 156 11.16 -2.55 6.98
N SER A 157 10.91 -1.45 6.30
CA SER A 157 10.11 -0.34 6.82
C SER A 157 8.67 -0.76 7.14
N MET A 158 8.03 -1.51 6.24
CA MET A 158 6.68 -2.03 6.45
C MET A 158 6.61 -2.98 7.65
N GLN A 159 7.57 -3.89 7.78
CA GLN A 159 7.67 -4.82 8.92
C GLN A 159 7.85 -4.08 10.25
N GLN A 160 8.69 -3.04 10.28
CA GLN A 160 8.88 -2.20 11.47
C GLN A 160 7.58 -1.48 11.86
N ARG A 161 6.82 -0.96 10.90
CA ARG A 161 5.52 -0.33 11.17
C ARG A 161 4.51 -1.33 11.73
N ILE A 162 4.40 -2.53 11.15
CA ILE A 162 3.54 -3.59 11.66
C ILE A 162 3.93 -3.96 13.10
N ALA A 163 5.24 -4.10 13.38
CA ALA A 163 5.71 -4.40 14.73
C ALA A 163 5.33 -3.29 15.73
N ALA A 164 5.54 -2.02 15.36
CA ALA A 164 5.16 -0.88 16.19
C ALA A 164 3.64 -0.79 16.44
N ALA A 165 2.82 -1.10 15.43
CA ALA A 165 1.37 -1.17 15.61
C ALA A 165 0.96 -2.29 16.56
N LYS A 166 1.61 -3.46 16.47
CA LYS A 166 1.37 -4.59 17.39
C LYS A 166 1.68 -4.28 18.86
N GLU A 167 2.64 -3.41 19.13
CA GLU A 167 2.95 -2.98 20.51
C GLU A 167 1.79 -2.24 21.17
N LYS A 168 0.86 -1.69 20.40
CA LYS A 168 -0.35 -1.00 20.88
C LYS A 168 -1.49 -1.95 21.23
N ILE A 169 -1.36 -3.23 20.87
CA ILE A 169 -2.38 -4.25 21.15
C ILE A 169 -2.27 -4.68 22.61
N PRO A 170 -3.37 -4.66 23.39
CA PRO A 170 -3.36 -5.09 24.79
C PRO A 170 -2.89 -6.54 24.95
N THR A 171 -1.88 -6.77 25.79
CA THR A 171 -1.18 -8.08 25.92
C THR A 171 -1.77 -9.04 26.93
N ALA A 172 -2.73 -8.63 27.77
CA ALA A 172 -3.18 -9.51 28.85
C ALA A 172 -4.68 -9.41 29.14
N GLY A 173 -5.37 -10.55 29.22
CA GLY A 173 -6.63 -10.74 29.94
C GLY A 173 -7.91 -10.29 29.22
N THR A 174 -7.84 -9.82 27.98
CA THR A 174 -9.02 -9.50 27.17
C THR A 174 -9.35 -10.66 26.23
N GLN A 175 -10.63 -11.05 26.17
CA GLN A 175 -11.09 -11.95 25.09
C GLN A 175 -10.81 -11.27 23.73
N PRO A 176 -10.40 -12.02 22.71
CA PRO A 176 -10.31 -11.47 21.37
C PRO A 176 -11.62 -10.82 20.91
N LEU A 177 -11.53 -9.62 20.36
CA LEU A 177 -12.69 -8.93 19.80
C LEU A 177 -13.15 -9.65 18.53
N THR A 178 -14.48 -9.87 18.42
CA THR A 178 -15.07 -10.38 17.18
C THR A 178 -15.28 -9.22 16.21
N VAL A 179 -14.71 -9.34 15.01
CA VAL A 179 -14.69 -8.27 14.01
C VAL A 179 -15.24 -8.78 12.69
N THR A 180 -16.15 -8.06 12.08
CA THR A 180 -16.58 -8.32 10.70
C THR A 180 -16.25 -7.14 9.81
N HIS A 181 -15.85 -7.44 8.58
CA HIS A 181 -15.74 -6.45 7.51
C HIS A 181 -16.91 -6.62 6.54
N LEU A 182 -17.62 -5.53 6.27
CA LEU A 182 -18.76 -5.46 5.36
C LEU A 182 -18.44 -4.51 4.21
N MET A 183 -18.39 -5.06 2.98
CA MET A 183 -18.23 -4.29 1.74
C MET A 183 -19.57 -3.73 1.23
N SER A 184 -20.69 -4.40 1.58
CA SER A 184 -22.04 -4.03 1.14
C SER A 184 -23.08 -4.48 2.17
N THR A 185 -24.26 -3.83 2.18
CA THR A 185 -25.41 -4.19 3.01
C THR A 185 -26.60 -4.71 2.21
N ASP A 186 -26.52 -4.70 0.87
CA ASP A 186 -27.56 -5.26 -0.01
C ASP A 186 -26.93 -5.88 -1.28
N PRO A 187 -26.60 -7.18 -1.25
CA PRO A 187 -26.60 -8.11 -0.12
C PRO A 187 -25.49 -7.79 0.90
N TYR A 188 -25.58 -8.37 2.11
CA TYR A 188 -24.48 -8.27 3.09
C TYR A 188 -23.27 -9.10 2.59
N TRP A 189 -22.27 -8.40 2.08
CA TRP A 189 -21.04 -9.01 1.56
C TRP A 189 -19.93 -8.87 2.59
N VAL A 190 -19.34 -10.00 3.02
CA VAL A 190 -18.31 -10.05 4.07
C VAL A 190 -16.99 -10.60 3.55
N SER A 191 -15.88 -10.19 4.18
CA SER A 191 -14.62 -10.89 4.09
C SER A 191 -14.56 -12.02 5.14
N GLY A 192 -14.42 -13.25 4.68
CA GLY A 192 -14.22 -14.42 5.52
C GLY A 192 -12.73 -14.78 5.66
N THR A 193 -12.45 -16.06 5.91
CA THR A 193 -11.08 -16.59 6.00
C THR A 193 -10.32 -16.47 4.68
N HIS A 194 -9.00 -16.48 4.73
CA HIS A 194 -8.11 -16.37 3.56
C HIS A 194 -8.28 -15.06 2.76
N THR A 195 -8.61 -13.97 3.45
CA THR A 195 -8.62 -12.61 2.90
C THR A 195 -7.61 -11.74 3.62
N PHE A 196 -7.16 -10.64 3.01
CA PHE A 196 -6.33 -9.65 3.70
C PHE A 196 -6.96 -9.16 4.99
N GLN A 197 -8.25 -8.91 4.97
CA GLN A 197 -9.01 -8.40 6.09
C GLN A 197 -9.00 -9.38 7.27
N ASP A 198 -9.15 -10.67 7.00
CA ASP A 198 -9.05 -11.73 8.00
C ASP A 198 -7.65 -11.79 8.64
N GLU A 199 -6.61 -11.72 7.79
CA GLU A 199 -5.23 -11.69 8.27
C GLU A 199 -4.97 -10.44 9.14
N LEU A 200 -5.37 -9.25 8.68
CA LEU A 200 -5.18 -8.01 9.43
C LEU A 200 -5.93 -8.02 10.76
N ILE A 201 -7.18 -8.53 10.79
CA ILE A 201 -7.97 -8.71 12.02
C ILE A 201 -7.22 -9.65 12.99
N THR A 202 -6.71 -10.77 12.49
CA THR A 202 -5.94 -11.75 13.28
C THR A 202 -4.63 -11.16 13.80
N LEU A 203 -3.89 -10.43 12.96
CA LEU A 203 -2.66 -9.74 13.34
C LEU A 203 -2.90 -8.66 14.40
N ALA A 204 -4.08 -8.03 14.38
CA ALA A 204 -4.53 -7.08 15.39
C ALA A 204 -5.09 -7.74 16.66
N GLY A 205 -5.01 -9.07 16.80
CA GLY A 205 -5.47 -9.81 17.98
C GLY A 205 -6.99 -9.96 18.06
N GLY A 206 -7.71 -9.75 16.96
CA GLY A 206 -9.14 -10.02 16.81
C GLY A 206 -9.42 -11.41 16.26
N THR A 207 -10.70 -11.70 16.11
CA THR A 207 -11.22 -12.91 15.46
C THR A 207 -12.23 -12.50 14.40
N ASN A 208 -12.13 -13.05 13.20
CA ASN A 208 -13.13 -12.85 12.17
C ASN A 208 -14.48 -13.41 12.65
N ALA A 209 -15.54 -12.61 12.51
CA ALA A 209 -16.89 -12.99 12.97
C ALA A 209 -17.53 -14.08 12.09
N PHE A 210 -17.04 -14.29 10.87
CA PHE A 210 -17.55 -15.25 9.88
C PHE A 210 -16.44 -16.19 9.39
N PRO A 211 -15.86 -17.02 10.27
CA PRO A 211 -14.75 -17.91 9.91
C PRO A 211 -15.19 -19.07 9.00
N GLU A 212 -16.51 -19.34 8.86
CA GLU A 212 -17.07 -20.32 7.97
C GLU A 212 -17.16 -19.86 6.51
N VAL A 213 -17.00 -18.57 6.25
CA VAL A 213 -16.93 -18.01 4.89
C VAL A 213 -15.49 -18.11 4.41
N ASP A 214 -15.27 -18.83 3.32
CA ASP A 214 -13.96 -18.93 2.67
C ASP A 214 -13.84 -17.86 1.58
N GLY A 215 -12.87 -16.98 1.71
CA GLY A 215 -12.74 -15.81 0.84
C GLY A 215 -13.84 -14.79 1.09
N TRP A 216 -14.43 -14.30 0.03
CA TRP A 216 -15.53 -13.34 0.05
C TRP A 216 -16.86 -14.04 -0.09
N GLY A 217 -17.84 -13.67 0.75
CA GLY A 217 -19.15 -14.33 0.70
C GLY A 217 -20.32 -13.46 1.12
N ILE A 218 -21.51 -13.94 0.81
CA ILE A 218 -22.76 -13.28 1.17
C ILE A 218 -23.33 -13.95 2.42
N ILE A 219 -23.69 -13.14 3.41
CA ILE A 219 -24.44 -13.56 4.59
C ILE A 219 -25.85 -12.95 4.57
N ASN A 220 -26.72 -13.46 5.38
CA ASN A 220 -28.05 -12.85 5.60
C ASN A 220 -28.07 -12.01 6.90
N LEU A 221 -29.10 -11.20 7.04
CA LEU A 221 -29.31 -10.37 8.21
C LEU A 221 -29.38 -11.18 9.53
N GLU A 222 -30.00 -12.37 9.48
CA GLU A 222 -30.16 -13.22 10.66
C GLU A 222 -28.80 -13.73 11.14
N SER A 223 -27.94 -14.16 10.22
CA SER A 223 -26.56 -14.55 10.55
C SER A 223 -25.81 -13.42 11.23
N LEU A 224 -25.90 -12.18 10.70
CA LEU A 224 -25.25 -11.02 11.31
C LEU A 224 -25.78 -10.75 12.73
N LEU A 225 -27.10 -10.86 12.94
CA LEU A 225 -27.73 -10.65 14.25
C LEU A 225 -27.37 -11.75 15.27
N ILE A 226 -27.23 -13.01 14.81
CA ILE A 226 -26.86 -14.14 15.68
C ILE A 226 -25.37 -14.05 16.08
N THR A 227 -24.51 -13.70 15.12
CA THR A 227 -23.06 -13.58 15.35
C THR A 227 -22.73 -12.40 16.26
N ASP A 228 -23.50 -11.30 16.17
CA ASP A 228 -23.40 -10.10 17.01
C ASP A 228 -21.96 -9.61 17.23
N PRO A 229 -21.24 -9.19 16.20
CA PRO A 229 -19.82 -8.82 16.30
C PRO A 229 -19.60 -7.60 17.21
N ASP A 230 -18.43 -7.58 17.89
CA ASP A 230 -17.99 -6.46 18.72
C ASP A 230 -17.67 -5.22 17.91
N ILE A 231 -17.19 -5.41 16.67
CA ILE A 231 -16.79 -4.36 15.74
C ILE A 231 -17.27 -4.70 14.34
N ILE A 232 -17.77 -3.67 13.66
CA ILE A 232 -18.05 -3.73 12.22
C ILE A 232 -17.13 -2.72 11.53
N LEU A 233 -16.36 -3.21 10.56
CA LEU A 233 -15.59 -2.42 9.63
C LEU A 233 -16.39 -2.29 8.34
N VAL A 234 -16.38 -1.13 7.73
CA VAL A 234 -17.03 -0.89 6.44
C VAL A 234 -16.09 -0.11 5.53
N ASP A 235 -16.19 -0.33 4.23
CA ASP A 235 -15.43 0.42 3.24
C ASP A 235 -15.86 1.89 3.17
N SER A 236 -14.92 2.74 2.84
CA SER A 236 -15.19 4.13 2.46
C SER A 236 -15.76 4.20 1.04
N GLY A 237 -16.73 5.09 0.84
CA GLY A 237 -17.32 5.36 -0.46
C GLY A 237 -18.15 4.22 -1.05
N ALA A 238 -18.25 4.18 -2.38
CA ALA A 238 -18.94 3.15 -3.16
C ALA A 238 -17.98 2.10 -3.76
N GLY A 239 -16.76 2.00 -3.26
CA GLY A 239 -15.71 1.11 -3.72
C GLY A 239 -14.39 1.81 -3.99
N MET A 240 -13.44 1.08 -4.59
CA MET A 240 -12.07 1.58 -4.84
C MET A 240 -12.06 2.93 -5.56
N GLY A 241 -11.32 3.89 -4.99
CA GLY A 241 -11.15 5.22 -5.56
C GLY A 241 -12.23 6.23 -5.19
N ASP A 242 -13.32 5.80 -4.56
CA ASP A 242 -14.38 6.68 -4.09
C ASP A 242 -14.21 6.93 -2.57
N LYS A 243 -13.90 8.17 -2.21
CA LYS A 243 -13.86 8.64 -0.81
C LYS A 243 -15.17 9.31 -0.39
N GLY A 244 -16.28 8.95 -1.06
CA GLY A 244 -17.59 9.51 -0.83
C GLY A 244 -18.09 9.38 0.60
N GLU A 245 -19.32 9.84 0.84
CA GLU A 245 -19.95 9.80 2.16
C GLU A 245 -19.96 8.36 2.71
N ASN A 246 -19.85 8.23 4.03
CA ASN A 246 -19.86 6.96 4.76
C ASN A 246 -21.24 6.30 4.74
N LEU A 247 -21.79 6.05 3.54
CA LEU A 247 -23.15 5.57 3.33
C LEU A 247 -23.38 4.20 3.98
N LEU A 248 -22.39 3.30 3.91
CA LEU A 248 -22.48 1.99 4.55
C LEU A 248 -22.59 2.12 6.06
N LYS A 249 -21.71 2.91 6.69
CA LYS A 249 -21.80 3.19 8.13
C LYS A 249 -23.15 3.83 8.49
N GLN A 250 -23.57 4.84 7.73
CA GLN A 250 -24.85 5.51 7.98
C GLN A 250 -26.02 4.54 7.86
N SER A 251 -26.05 3.69 6.83
CA SER A 251 -27.06 2.66 6.65
C SER A 251 -27.12 1.71 7.85
N LEU A 252 -25.98 1.18 8.31
CA LEU A 252 -25.91 0.29 9.46
C LEU A 252 -26.38 0.97 10.76
N MET A 253 -25.97 2.20 10.99
CA MET A 253 -26.31 2.94 12.23
C MET A 253 -27.77 3.39 12.29
N THR A 254 -28.45 3.50 11.16
CA THR A 254 -29.85 3.96 11.08
C THR A 254 -30.84 2.84 10.81
N GLU A 255 -30.41 1.63 10.45
CA GLU A 255 -31.28 0.47 10.21
C GLU A 255 -31.87 -0.05 11.54
N PRO A 256 -33.21 0.06 11.77
CA PRO A 256 -33.78 -0.32 13.05
C PRO A 256 -33.59 -1.78 13.45
N ARG A 257 -33.50 -2.69 12.45
CA ARG A 257 -33.27 -4.12 12.66
C ARG A 257 -31.89 -4.43 13.23
N LEU A 258 -30.89 -3.54 12.98
CA LEU A 258 -29.52 -3.67 13.45
C LEU A 258 -29.27 -2.96 14.79
N SER A 259 -30.24 -2.23 15.32
CA SER A 259 -30.12 -1.46 16.58
C SER A 259 -29.76 -2.30 17.80
N SER A 260 -30.00 -3.62 17.75
CA SER A 260 -29.66 -4.56 18.81
C SER A 260 -28.18 -5.03 18.77
N LEU A 261 -27.46 -4.86 17.66
CA LEU A 261 -26.06 -5.29 17.52
C LEU A 261 -25.14 -4.59 18.52
N THR A 262 -24.24 -5.35 19.12
CA THR A 262 -23.21 -4.86 20.06
C THR A 262 -22.37 -3.75 19.43
N ALA A 263 -21.91 -3.92 18.21
CA ALA A 263 -21.12 -2.91 17.49
C ALA A 263 -21.93 -1.60 17.29
N VAL A 264 -23.20 -1.68 16.94
CA VAL A 264 -24.06 -0.50 16.71
C VAL A 264 -24.36 0.23 18.04
N LYS A 265 -24.76 -0.50 19.09
CA LYS A 265 -25.03 0.08 20.43
C LYS A 265 -23.81 0.81 21.00
N ASN A 266 -22.63 0.26 20.80
CA ASN A 266 -21.37 0.79 21.34
C ASN A 266 -20.69 1.79 20.40
N ASN A 267 -21.35 2.16 19.27
CA ASN A 267 -20.79 3.04 18.23
C ASN A 267 -19.42 2.54 17.69
N ARG A 268 -19.27 1.22 17.56
CA ARG A 268 -18.06 0.55 17.07
C ARG A 268 -18.22 0.08 15.62
N VAL A 269 -18.79 0.95 14.78
CA VAL A 269 -18.84 0.80 13.33
C VAL A 269 -17.83 1.78 12.76
N TYR A 270 -16.73 1.28 12.17
CA TYR A 270 -15.63 2.08 11.68
C TYR A 270 -15.55 2.01 10.16
N VAL A 271 -15.18 3.14 9.56
CA VAL A 271 -14.94 3.23 8.11
C VAL A 271 -13.46 3.04 7.87
N MET A 272 -13.12 2.07 7.02
CA MET A 272 -11.78 1.83 6.54
C MET A 272 -11.61 2.48 5.16
N ASP A 273 -10.44 3.04 4.87
CA ASP A 273 -10.13 3.54 3.53
C ASP A 273 -9.94 2.34 2.59
N SER A 274 -10.90 2.09 1.70
CA SER A 274 -10.87 0.98 0.73
C SER A 274 -9.62 1.01 -0.17
N ASP A 275 -9.04 2.19 -0.40
CA ASP A 275 -7.78 2.31 -1.16
C ASP A 275 -6.56 1.74 -0.42
N THR A 276 -6.66 1.49 0.89
CA THR A 276 -5.58 0.88 1.68
C THR A 276 -5.96 -0.48 2.22
N PHE A 277 -7.23 -0.67 2.60
CA PHE A 277 -7.70 -1.87 3.28
C PHE A 277 -7.98 -3.03 2.33
N ASP A 278 -8.32 -2.73 1.04
CA ASP A 278 -8.64 -3.74 0.02
C ASP A 278 -7.54 -3.92 -1.03
N ARG A 279 -6.38 -3.30 -0.83
CA ARG A 279 -5.26 -3.38 -1.77
C ARG A 279 -4.05 -4.03 -1.14
N GLY A 280 -3.58 -5.14 -1.71
CA GLY A 280 -2.31 -5.78 -1.35
C GLY A 280 -1.10 -5.00 -1.85
N GLY A 281 -0.93 -3.78 -1.37
CA GLY A 281 0.15 -2.86 -1.74
C GLY A 281 0.92 -2.32 -0.53
N PRO A 282 1.91 -1.43 -0.74
CA PRO A 282 2.74 -0.90 0.34
C PRO A 282 1.96 -0.19 1.45
N ARG A 283 0.77 0.36 1.14
CA ARG A 283 -0.08 1.06 2.11
C ARG A 283 -0.94 0.14 2.98
N ILE A 284 -0.83 -1.18 2.85
CA ILE A 284 -1.53 -2.11 3.76
C ILE A 284 -1.11 -1.90 5.22
N VAL A 285 0.07 -1.34 5.46
CA VAL A 285 0.53 -0.97 6.81
C VAL A 285 -0.25 0.23 7.38
N ASP A 286 -0.74 1.15 6.52
CA ASP A 286 -1.62 2.26 6.92
C ASP A 286 -2.97 1.68 7.36
N ALA A 287 -3.52 0.74 6.57
CA ALA A 287 -4.75 0.03 6.91
C ALA A 287 -4.61 -0.74 8.25
N PHE A 288 -3.47 -1.34 8.52
CA PHE A 288 -3.21 -2.03 9.78
C PHE A 288 -3.12 -1.07 10.97
N ASP A 289 -2.46 0.08 10.81
CA ASP A 289 -2.43 1.14 11.83
C ASP A 289 -3.85 1.63 12.17
N ASP A 290 -4.67 1.89 11.14
CA ASP A 290 -6.06 2.35 11.29
C ASP A 290 -6.94 1.28 11.97
N LEU A 291 -6.76 0.01 11.60
CA LEU A 291 -7.46 -1.11 12.22
C LEU A 291 -7.14 -1.24 13.71
N VAL A 292 -5.86 -1.20 14.08
CA VAL A 292 -5.42 -1.24 15.49
C VAL A 292 -6.00 -0.06 16.27
N ALA A 293 -6.01 1.15 15.69
CA ALA A 293 -6.61 2.32 16.31
C ALA A 293 -8.14 2.18 16.50
N ALA A 294 -8.84 1.59 15.53
CA ALA A 294 -10.27 1.30 15.61
C ALA A 294 -10.61 0.24 16.68
N MET A 295 -9.79 -0.81 16.76
CA MET A 295 -9.97 -1.88 17.73
C MET A 295 -9.64 -1.44 19.17
N TYR A 296 -8.61 -0.58 19.34
CA TYR A 296 -8.05 -0.20 20.64
C TYR A 296 -7.91 1.33 20.80
N PRO A 297 -9.02 2.09 20.77
CA PRO A 297 -8.97 3.57 20.76
C PRO A 297 -8.32 4.19 22.00
N ALA A 298 -8.36 3.51 23.15
CA ALA A 298 -7.72 4.01 24.37
C ALA A 298 -6.18 3.97 24.28
N ALA A 299 -5.61 2.98 23.61
CA ALA A 299 -4.17 2.87 23.37
C ALA A 299 -3.70 3.97 22.40
N ALA A 300 -4.46 4.24 21.35
CA ALA A 300 -4.18 5.32 20.40
C ALA A 300 -4.24 6.72 21.06
N ALA A 301 -5.18 6.94 22.00
CA ALA A 301 -5.30 8.22 22.70
C ALA A 301 -4.11 8.52 23.64
N LEU A 302 -3.49 7.49 24.22
CA LEU A 302 -2.30 7.65 25.09
C LEU A 302 -1.08 8.11 24.30
N GLU A 303 -0.91 7.67 23.07
CA GLU A 303 0.21 8.05 22.20
C GLU A 303 0.12 9.51 21.74
N THR A 304 -1.09 9.98 21.37
CA THR A 304 -1.31 11.38 21.00
C THR A 304 -1.10 12.35 22.18
N ALA A 305 -1.29 11.88 23.41
CA ALA A 305 -1.03 12.67 24.62
C ALA A 305 0.46 12.67 25.04
N ALA A 306 1.22 11.64 24.65
CA ALA A 306 2.62 11.46 25.01
C ALA A 306 3.61 12.15 24.04
N THR A 307 3.19 12.48 22.82
CA THR A 307 4.02 13.22 21.86
C THR A 307 4.00 14.72 22.21
N PRO A 308 5.07 15.31 22.77
CA PRO A 308 5.16 16.76 22.91
C PRO A 308 5.12 17.32 21.49
N LYS A 309 4.25 18.29 21.23
CA LYS A 309 4.32 19.09 20.00
C LYS A 309 5.71 19.73 19.96
N THR A 310 6.62 19.12 19.23
CA THR A 310 7.93 19.73 18.96
C THR A 310 7.65 21.04 18.25
N PRO A 311 8.08 22.21 18.79
CA PRO A 311 7.91 23.46 18.07
C PRO A 311 8.63 23.31 16.75
N GLY A 312 7.92 23.55 15.65
CA GLY A 312 8.45 23.39 14.31
C GLY A 312 9.79 24.12 14.15
N PHE A 313 10.72 23.52 13.43
CA PHE A 313 12.09 23.94 13.14
C PHE A 313 12.21 25.34 12.48
N GLY A 314 11.12 26.10 12.39
CA GLY A 314 11.06 27.47 11.83
C GLY A 314 11.55 28.58 12.75
N ALA A 315 11.69 28.33 14.07
CA ALA A 315 12.04 29.43 15.04
C ALA A 315 13.51 29.50 15.43
N VAL A 316 14.37 28.54 15.03
CA VAL A 316 15.78 28.51 15.44
C VAL A 316 16.72 29.18 14.42
N LEU A 317 16.28 29.42 13.18
CA LEU A 317 17.13 30.05 12.16
C LEU A 317 17.16 31.60 12.18
N THR A 318 16.30 32.25 12.96
CA THR A 318 16.26 33.75 13.05
C THR A 318 17.10 34.31 14.18
N LEU A 319 17.62 33.52 15.12
CA LEU A 319 18.42 34.02 16.26
C LEU A 319 19.95 33.94 16.05
N LEU A 320 20.42 33.25 14.99
CA LEU A 320 21.86 33.21 14.66
C LEU A 320 22.29 34.25 13.60
N GLY A 321 21.31 34.91 12.95
CA GLY A 321 21.58 35.96 11.96
C GLY A 321 21.89 37.35 12.55
N THR A 322 21.50 37.62 13.79
CA THR A 322 21.66 38.94 14.42
C THR A 322 22.93 39.10 15.30
N ALA A 323 23.61 38.02 15.63
CA ALA A 323 24.85 38.06 16.40
C ALA A 323 26.13 38.23 15.55
N ALA A 324 26.07 37.92 14.25
CA ALA A 324 27.22 38.07 13.34
C ALA A 324 27.33 39.47 12.70
N GLY A 325 26.28 40.30 12.80
CA GLY A 325 26.23 41.66 12.24
C GLY A 325 26.80 42.77 13.13
N LEU A 326 27.10 42.46 14.40
CA LEU A 326 27.56 43.51 15.36
C LEU A 326 29.07 43.49 15.67
N LEU A 327 29.87 42.67 15.01
CA LEU A 327 31.32 42.55 15.28
C LEU A 327 32.23 43.12 14.18
N ILE A 328 31.68 43.73 13.11
CA ILE A 328 32.48 44.26 11.98
C ILE A 328 32.59 45.81 11.98
N PHE A 329 31.95 46.52 12.89
CA PHE A 329 32.05 48.01 12.93
C PHE A 329 32.73 48.56 14.17
N ARG A 330 33.88 48.01 14.58
CA ARG A 330 34.73 48.65 15.61
C ARG A 330 36.22 48.44 15.38
N LYS A 331 36.70 48.92 14.22
CA LYS A 331 38.13 49.23 14.02
C LYS A 331 38.24 50.15 12.80
N GLU A 332 38.09 51.44 13.08
CA GLU A 332 38.71 52.59 12.42
C GLU A 332 38.07 53.84 13.01
N LEU A 333 38.71 54.34 14.06
CA LEU A 333 39.00 55.74 14.35
C LEU A 333 39.94 55.77 15.57
#